data_2d0fa98ea3caffb57676eb54dbba0c40
#
_entry.id   2d0fa98ea3caffb57676eb54dbba0c40
#
_cell.length_a   1.000
_cell.length_b   1.000
_cell.length_c   1.000
_cell.angle_alpha   90.00
_cell.angle_beta   90.00
_cell.angle_gamma   90.00
#
_symmetry.space_group_name_H-M   'P 1'
#
loop_
_entity.id
_entity.type
_entity.pdbx_description
1 polymer ?
#
loop_
_entity_poly.entity_id
_entity_poly.type
_entity_poly.pdbx_seq_one_letter_code
_entity_poly.pdbx_strand_id
1 'polypeptide(L)'
;MTITMYGADWCVDCLRAKAFFDECDVAYDYVDLAESPASAEIVLERNNGNKRIPVIVFPDDSHLTEPSNEALAAKLAEVFPDKQCAVHASKELKVVENSDESQFELRRDGEVVSVASFGERGDTVVIPHVGTEPQYRGQGYASKLMDGVIEILRETDRKIMPLCPFAASYMRDNPQHQDILA
;
A
#
# COMPACT_ATOMS: atom_id res chain seq x y z
N MET A 1 -15.73 9.99 24.89
CA MET A 1 -14.26 9.87 24.93
C MET A 1 -13.82 9.70 23.48
N THR A 2 -12.81 10.46 23.03
CA THR A 2 -12.41 10.62 21.62
C THR A 2 -11.05 9.96 21.41
N ILE A 3 -10.77 9.44 20.24
CA ILE A 3 -9.42 9.03 19.85
C ILE A 3 -8.60 10.32 19.66
N THR A 4 -7.35 10.32 20.13
CA THR A 4 -6.41 11.41 19.86
C THR A 4 -5.23 10.89 19.07
N MET A 5 -4.94 11.52 17.93
CA MET A 5 -3.83 11.16 17.07
C MET A 5 -2.77 12.27 17.05
N TYR A 6 -1.58 11.94 17.49
CA TYR A 6 -0.40 12.82 17.45
C TYR A 6 0.43 12.49 16.22
N GLY A 7 0.70 13.50 15.39
CA GLY A 7 1.37 13.27 14.11
C GLY A 7 1.96 14.53 13.49
N ALA A 8 2.24 14.45 12.19
CA ALA A 8 2.68 15.59 11.37
C ALA A 8 2.12 15.43 9.95
N ASP A 9 1.77 16.54 9.32
CA ASP A 9 1.11 16.54 8.00
C ASP A 9 1.99 16.04 6.84
N TRP A 10 3.31 16.01 7.04
CA TRP A 10 4.25 15.42 6.07
C TRP A 10 4.49 13.92 6.28
N CYS A 11 3.98 13.32 7.35
CA CYS A 11 4.20 11.91 7.69
C CYS A 11 3.25 11.00 6.89
N VAL A 12 3.79 10.11 6.08
CA VAL A 12 3.02 9.18 5.23
C VAL A 12 2.14 8.24 6.06
N ASP A 13 2.65 7.73 7.19
CA ASP A 13 1.89 6.86 8.10
C ASP A 13 0.76 7.62 8.81
N CYS A 14 0.99 8.91 9.09
CA CYS A 14 -0.06 9.77 9.65
C CYS A 14 -1.18 9.99 8.63
N LEU A 15 -0.84 10.28 7.37
CA LEU A 15 -1.83 10.46 6.30
C LEU A 15 -2.62 9.16 6.06
N ARG A 16 -1.95 8.00 6.09
CA ARG A 16 -2.61 6.69 5.97
C ARG A 16 -3.59 6.44 7.11
N ALA A 17 -3.20 6.74 8.35
CA ALA A 17 -4.05 6.55 9.52
C ALA A 17 -5.26 7.52 9.50
N LYS A 18 -5.09 8.78 9.08
CA LYS A 18 -6.19 9.73 8.85
C LYS A 18 -7.20 9.17 7.85
N ALA A 19 -6.72 8.77 6.67
CA ALA A 19 -7.58 8.19 5.63
C ALA A 19 -8.34 6.95 6.13
N PHE A 20 -7.69 6.10 6.94
CA PHE A 20 -8.34 4.93 7.53
C PHE A 20 -9.48 5.31 8.48
N PHE A 21 -9.28 6.30 9.36
CA PHE A 21 -10.35 6.77 10.26
C PHE A 21 -11.50 7.43 9.50
N ASP A 22 -11.20 8.20 8.45
CA ASP A 22 -12.20 8.83 7.60
C ASP A 22 -13.03 7.77 6.84
N GLU A 23 -12.39 6.73 6.28
CA GLU A 23 -13.07 5.59 5.64
C GLU A 23 -13.98 4.82 6.62
N CYS A 24 -13.60 4.76 7.90
CA CYS A 24 -14.35 4.10 8.95
C CYS A 24 -15.42 4.97 9.62
N ASP A 25 -15.57 6.21 9.21
CA ASP A 25 -16.44 7.21 9.87
C ASP A 25 -16.18 7.28 11.41
N VAL A 26 -14.89 7.25 11.78
CA VAL A 26 -14.42 7.34 13.16
C VAL A 26 -13.90 8.73 13.44
N ALA A 27 -14.57 9.45 14.34
CA ALA A 27 -14.13 10.77 14.77
C ALA A 27 -12.87 10.68 15.66
N TYR A 28 -11.91 11.56 15.39
CA TYR A 28 -10.67 11.68 16.17
C TYR A 28 -10.23 13.14 16.28
N ASP A 29 -9.50 13.45 17.33
CA ASP A 29 -8.81 14.73 17.51
C ASP A 29 -7.38 14.58 16.97
N TYR A 30 -7.00 15.43 16.02
CA TYR A 30 -5.66 15.45 15.46
C TYR A 30 -4.80 16.54 16.11
N VAL A 31 -3.62 16.18 16.56
CA VAL A 31 -2.65 17.10 17.13
C VAL A 31 -1.40 17.11 16.27
N ASP A 32 -1.20 18.21 15.53
CA ASP A 32 0.04 18.42 14.78
C ASP A 32 1.17 18.81 15.73
N LEU A 33 2.23 18.00 15.75
CA LEU A 33 3.39 18.22 16.63
C LEU A 33 4.24 19.42 16.20
N ALA A 34 4.10 19.88 14.94
CA ALA A 34 4.76 21.09 14.48
C ALA A 34 4.09 22.35 15.08
N GLU A 35 2.75 22.31 15.24
CA GLU A 35 1.98 23.39 15.84
C GLU A 35 1.92 23.30 17.38
N SER A 36 2.08 22.09 17.93
CA SER A 36 1.99 21.81 19.36
C SER A 36 3.25 21.10 19.89
N PRO A 37 4.39 21.80 20.01
CA PRO A 37 5.65 21.17 20.47
C PRO A 37 5.57 20.56 21.87
N ALA A 38 4.73 21.10 22.76
CA ALA A 38 4.49 20.57 24.10
C ALA A 38 3.88 19.14 24.06
N SER A 39 3.11 18.83 23.01
CA SER A 39 2.53 17.50 22.85
C SER A 39 3.55 16.44 22.40
N ALA A 40 4.75 16.85 22.01
CA ALA A 40 5.84 15.91 21.71
C ALA A 40 6.31 15.14 22.95
N GLU A 41 6.13 15.68 24.15
CA GLU A 41 6.44 14.98 25.42
C GLU A 41 5.54 13.76 25.59
N ILE A 42 4.26 13.86 25.21
CA ILE A 42 3.30 12.74 25.26
C ILE A 42 3.76 11.62 24.33
N VAL A 43 4.23 11.97 23.11
CA VAL A 43 4.75 10.98 22.15
C VAL A 43 5.98 10.28 22.70
N LEU A 44 6.91 11.03 23.32
CA LEU A 44 8.13 10.47 23.91
C LEU A 44 7.79 9.54 25.09
N GLU A 45 6.88 9.96 25.97
CA GLU A 45 6.43 9.16 27.10
C GLU A 45 5.80 7.84 26.66
N ARG A 46 4.87 7.88 25.70
CA ARG A 46 4.18 6.69 25.14
C ARG A 46 5.12 5.76 24.38
N ASN A 47 6.19 6.29 23.78
CA ASN A 47 7.12 5.55 22.91
C ASN A 47 8.46 5.22 23.59
N ASN A 48 8.54 5.24 24.93
CA ASN A 48 9.79 4.98 25.66
C ASN A 48 10.97 5.86 25.16
N GLY A 49 10.71 7.14 24.91
CA GLY A 49 11.69 8.13 24.46
C GLY A 49 11.90 8.19 22.95
N ASN A 50 11.19 7.39 22.14
CA ASN A 50 11.29 7.43 20.68
C ASN A 50 10.31 8.46 20.07
N LYS A 51 10.74 9.14 19.01
CA LYS A 51 9.94 10.14 18.26
C LYS A 51 9.19 9.54 17.09
N ARG A 52 8.65 8.32 17.23
CA ARG A 52 7.88 7.66 16.16
C ARG A 52 6.46 8.17 16.13
N ILE A 53 5.93 8.43 14.94
CA ILE A 53 4.57 8.92 14.68
C ILE A 53 3.93 8.17 13.51
N PRO A 54 2.58 8.04 13.49
CA PRO A 54 1.61 8.56 14.46
C PRO A 54 1.62 7.78 15.80
N VAL A 55 1.32 8.50 16.89
CA VAL A 55 0.88 7.89 18.13
C VAL A 55 -0.62 8.12 18.26
N ILE A 56 -1.37 7.05 18.39
CA ILE A 56 -2.84 7.08 18.44
C ILE A 56 -3.26 6.58 19.82
N VAL A 57 -3.89 7.45 20.59
CA VAL A 57 -4.38 7.18 21.96
C VAL A 57 -5.88 6.94 21.89
N PHE A 58 -6.32 5.83 22.45
CA PHE A 58 -7.73 5.41 22.46
C PHE A 58 -8.44 5.82 23.78
N PRO A 59 -9.79 5.79 23.80
CA PRO A 59 -10.57 6.17 24.99
C PRO A 59 -10.30 5.34 26.24
N ASP A 60 -9.75 4.14 26.12
CA ASP A 60 -9.33 3.25 27.19
C ASP A 60 -7.90 3.53 27.70
N ASP A 61 -7.28 4.64 27.25
CA ASP A 61 -5.90 5.05 27.52
C ASP A 61 -4.83 4.13 26.91
N SER A 62 -5.21 3.12 26.15
CA SER A 62 -4.26 2.37 25.34
C SER A 62 -3.76 3.20 24.15
N HIS A 63 -2.62 2.85 23.59
CA HIS A 63 -2.11 3.54 22.41
C HIS A 63 -1.47 2.57 21.42
N LEU A 64 -1.41 3.01 20.15
CA LEU A 64 -0.65 2.36 19.08
C LEU A 64 0.33 3.36 18.47
N THR A 65 1.52 2.88 18.14
CA THR A 65 2.57 3.67 17.45
C THR A 65 2.84 3.08 16.08
N GLU A 66 2.77 3.91 15.05
CA GLU A 66 2.95 3.49 13.65
C GLU A 66 2.11 2.24 13.29
N PRO A 67 0.82 2.17 13.72
CA PRO A 67 0.03 0.97 13.50
C PRO A 67 -0.27 0.73 12.03
N SER A 68 -0.34 -0.53 11.61
CA SER A 68 -0.94 -0.89 10.33
C SER A 68 -2.47 -0.69 10.34
N ASN A 69 -3.11 -0.72 9.17
CA ASN A 69 -4.57 -0.62 9.09
C ASN A 69 -5.27 -1.80 9.80
N GLU A 70 -4.66 -3.00 9.75
CA GLU A 70 -5.14 -4.19 10.45
C GLU A 70 -5.10 -3.99 11.97
N ALA A 71 -4.00 -3.43 12.48
CA ALA A 71 -3.86 -3.13 13.91
C ALA A 71 -4.86 -2.07 14.37
N LEU A 72 -5.08 -1.03 13.55
CA LEU A 72 -6.11 -0.02 13.80
C LEU A 72 -7.51 -0.63 13.85
N ALA A 73 -7.85 -1.45 12.88
CA ALA A 73 -9.16 -2.09 12.81
C ALA A 73 -9.41 -3.05 13.97
N ALA A 74 -8.42 -3.87 14.33
CA ALA A 74 -8.51 -4.75 15.49
C ALA A 74 -8.78 -3.95 16.77
N LYS A 75 -8.05 -2.83 16.96
CA LYS A 75 -8.23 -1.97 18.14
C LYS A 75 -9.57 -1.22 18.13
N LEU A 76 -10.03 -0.77 16.96
CA LEU A 76 -11.35 -0.14 16.85
C LEU A 76 -12.48 -1.12 17.17
N ALA A 77 -12.40 -2.37 16.71
CA ALA A 77 -13.39 -3.41 17.05
C ALA A 77 -13.44 -3.71 18.56
N GLU A 78 -12.29 -3.58 19.25
CA GLU A 78 -12.22 -3.74 20.71
C GLU A 78 -12.86 -2.56 21.45
N VAL A 79 -12.52 -1.32 21.03
CA VAL A 79 -12.94 -0.09 21.74
C VAL A 79 -14.33 0.38 21.33
N PHE A 80 -14.74 0.11 20.08
CA PHE A 80 -16.02 0.50 19.50
C PHE A 80 -16.71 -0.69 18.82
N PRO A 81 -17.21 -1.68 19.56
CA PRO A 81 -17.77 -2.90 19.00
C PRO A 81 -18.98 -2.68 18.07
N ASP A 82 -19.67 -1.56 18.21
CA ASP A 82 -20.79 -1.17 17.36
C ASP A 82 -20.34 -0.53 16.02
N LYS A 83 -19.08 -0.10 15.91
CA LYS A 83 -18.48 0.42 14.69
C LYS A 83 -17.69 -0.70 14.01
N GLN A 84 -18.35 -1.38 13.09
CA GLN A 84 -17.65 -2.27 12.18
C GLN A 84 -16.88 -1.41 11.16
N CYS A 85 -15.62 -1.08 11.50
CA CYS A 85 -14.66 -0.82 10.45
C CYS A 85 -14.50 -2.12 9.69
N ALA A 86 -15.11 -2.19 8.52
CA ALA A 86 -14.65 -3.17 7.56
C ALA A 86 -13.16 -2.87 7.38
N VAL A 87 -12.29 -3.67 8.05
CA VAL A 87 -10.95 -3.82 7.54
C VAL A 87 -11.23 -4.26 6.12
N HIS A 88 -11.04 -3.36 5.17
CA HIS A 88 -10.67 -3.82 3.86
C HIS A 88 -9.34 -4.53 4.12
N ALA A 89 -9.46 -5.82 4.42
CA ALA A 89 -8.35 -6.76 4.45
C ALA A 89 -7.50 -6.35 3.26
N SER A 90 -6.29 -5.91 3.51
CA SER A 90 -5.35 -5.27 2.59
C SER A 90 -5.84 -5.45 1.18
N LYS A 91 -6.52 -4.40 0.60
CA LYS A 91 -7.35 -4.52 -0.61
C LYS A 91 -6.66 -5.49 -1.51
N GLU A 92 -7.22 -6.71 -1.67
CA GLU A 92 -6.49 -7.87 -2.13
C GLU A 92 -5.90 -7.53 -3.50
N LEU A 93 -4.60 -7.26 -3.50
CA LEU A 93 -3.87 -6.97 -4.72
C LEU A 93 -3.47 -8.31 -5.31
N LYS A 94 -4.03 -8.62 -6.45
CA LYS A 94 -3.75 -9.84 -7.17
C LYS A 94 -3.33 -9.52 -8.60
N VAL A 95 -2.19 -10.04 -9.01
CA VAL A 95 -1.80 -10.03 -10.42
C VAL A 95 -2.34 -11.28 -11.08
N VAL A 96 -3.01 -11.09 -12.19
CA VAL A 96 -3.56 -12.18 -13.01
C VAL A 96 -3.14 -12.01 -14.46
N GLU A 97 -2.90 -13.11 -15.15
CA GLU A 97 -2.73 -13.13 -16.60
C GLU A 97 -4.10 -13.25 -17.26
N ASN A 98 -4.46 -12.25 -18.06
CA ASN A 98 -5.67 -12.23 -18.87
C ASN A 98 -5.27 -12.47 -20.32
N SER A 99 -5.29 -13.73 -20.73
CA SER A 99 -4.89 -14.13 -22.08
C SER A 99 -5.86 -13.63 -23.17
N ASP A 100 -7.14 -13.46 -22.84
CA ASP A 100 -8.16 -12.97 -23.78
C ASP A 100 -7.88 -11.53 -24.21
N GLU A 101 -7.41 -10.70 -23.27
CA GLU A 101 -7.03 -9.30 -23.52
C GLU A 101 -5.53 -9.13 -23.80
N SER A 102 -4.75 -10.21 -23.77
CA SER A 102 -3.28 -10.20 -23.92
C SER A 102 -2.61 -9.20 -22.95
N GLN A 103 -2.98 -9.25 -21.68
CA GLN A 103 -2.44 -8.37 -20.64
C GLN A 103 -2.35 -9.06 -19.28
N PHE A 104 -1.36 -8.64 -18.49
CA PHE A 104 -1.35 -8.87 -17.04
C PHE A 104 -2.12 -7.73 -16.37
N GLU A 105 -2.92 -8.07 -15.39
CA GLU A 105 -3.75 -7.11 -14.65
C GLU A 105 -3.41 -7.16 -13.17
N LEU A 106 -3.10 -6.01 -12.58
CA LEU A 106 -3.15 -5.85 -11.13
C LEU A 106 -4.57 -5.49 -10.75
N ARG A 107 -5.22 -6.37 -10.03
CA ARG A 107 -6.57 -6.16 -9.51
C ARG A 107 -6.52 -5.82 -8.02
N ARG A 108 -7.35 -4.86 -7.64
CA ARG A 108 -7.60 -4.45 -6.26
C ARG A 108 -9.09 -4.68 -5.99
N ASP A 109 -9.43 -5.62 -5.12
CA ASP A 109 -10.83 -6.00 -4.83
C ASP A 109 -11.62 -6.40 -6.10
N GLY A 110 -10.95 -7.00 -7.07
CA GLY A 110 -11.52 -7.37 -8.37
C GLY A 110 -11.51 -6.27 -9.44
N GLU A 111 -11.28 -5.01 -9.08
CA GLU A 111 -11.15 -3.89 -10.00
C GLU A 111 -9.73 -3.83 -10.59
N VAL A 112 -9.60 -3.64 -11.90
CA VAL A 112 -8.30 -3.47 -12.58
C VAL A 112 -7.75 -2.09 -12.29
N VAL A 113 -6.59 -2.00 -11.66
CA VAL A 113 -5.93 -0.73 -11.28
C VAL A 113 -4.67 -0.45 -12.10
N SER A 114 -4.02 -1.49 -12.62
CA SER A 114 -2.85 -1.36 -13.49
C SER A 114 -2.79 -2.54 -14.47
N VAL A 115 -2.27 -2.30 -15.67
CA VAL A 115 -2.16 -3.31 -16.73
C VAL A 115 -0.77 -3.31 -17.35
N ALA A 116 -0.31 -4.49 -17.79
CA ALA A 116 0.86 -4.64 -18.64
C ALA A 116 0.45 -5.46 -19.87
N SER A 117 0.36 -4.80 -21.02
CA SER A 117 0.08 -5.51 -22.26
C SER A 117 1.25 -6.44 -22.61
N PHE A 118 0.95 -7.58 -23.19
CA PHE A 118 2.00 -8.50 -23.60
C PHE A 118 1.77 -9.11 -24.99
N GLY A 119 2.85 -9.59 -25.57
CA GLY A 119 2.85 -10.48 -26.73
C GLY A 119 3.83 -11.63 -26.48
N GLU A 120 3.66 -12.75 -27.15
CA GLU A 120 4.52 -13.92 -26.98
C GLU A 120 5.42 -14.15 -28.20
N ARG A 121 6.67 -14.53 -27.94
CA ARG A 121 7.64 -14.99 -28.94
C ARG A 121 8.33 -16.26 -28.42
N GLY A 122 7.74 -17.41 -28.67
CA GLY A 122 8.18 -18.66 -28.08
C GLY A 122 7.95 -18.65 -26.57
N ASP A 123 9.01 -18.82 -25.78
CA ASP A 123 9.05 -18.76 -24.32
C ASP A 123 9.24 -17.32 -23.77
N THR A 124 9.34 -16.33 -24.65
CA THR A 124 9.59 -14.94 -24.27
C THR A 124 8.31 -14.11 -24.35
N VAL A 125 7.97 -13.50 -23.22
CA VAL A 125 6.87 -12.54 -23.08
C VAL A 125 7.41 -11.13 -23.29
N VAL A 126 6.89 -10.47 -24.33
CA VAL A 126 7.26 -9.09 -24.70
C VAL A 126 6.28 -8.13 -24.03
N ILE A 127 6.76 -7.15 -23.25
CA ILE A 127 5.95 -6.13 -22.58
C ILE A 127 6.11 -4.77 -23.28
N PRO A 128 5.23 -4.41 -24.23
CA PRO A 128 5.31 -3.15 -24.94
C PRO A 128 4.77 -1.97 -24.15
N HIS A 129 3.87 -2.20 -23.19
CA HIS A 129 3.22 -1.14 -22.43
C HIS A 129 2.88 -1.57 -21.00
N VAL A 130 3.10 -0.65 -20.06
CA VAL A 130 2.63 -0.73 -18.65
C VAL A 130 1.88 0.56 -18.35
N GLY A 131 0.66 0.44 -17.87
CA GLY A 131 -0.21 1.57 -17.54
C GLY A 131 -0.91 1.39 -16.19
N THR A 132 -1.16 2.50 -15.51
CA THR A 132 -1.96 2.54 -14.28
C THR A 132 -3.10 3.52 -14.49
N GLU A 133 -4.29 3.13 -14.05
CA GLU A 133 -5.48 3.95 -14.13
C GLU A 133 -5.24 5.33 -13.47
N PRO A 134 -5.74 6.44 -14.05
CA PRO A 134 -5.40 7.80 -13.64
C PRO A 134 -5.58 8.06 -12.14
N GLN A 135 -6.67 7.56 -11.55
CA GLN A 135 -7.00 7.71 -10.12
C GLN A 135 -6.05 6.94 -9.19
N TYR A 136 -5.29 6.00 -9.74
CA TYR A 136 -4.36 5.15 -8.96
C TYR A 136 -2.88 5.45 -9.22
N ARG A 137 -2.57 6.47 -10.04
CA ARG A 137 -1.18 6.87 -10.35
C ARG A 137 -0.46 7.37 -9.10
N GLY A 138 0.87 7.20 -9.08
CA GLY A 138 1.71 7.65 -7.97
C GLY A 138 1.67 6.77 -6.71
N GLN A 139 0.88 5.69 -6.70
CA GLN A 139 0.71 4.78 -5.56
C GLN A 139 1.55 3.49 -5.65
N GLY A 140 2.47 3.42 -6.62
CA GLY A 140 3.37 2.27 -6.78
C GLY A 140 2.74 1.03 -7.41
N TYR A 141 1.51 1.11 -7.96
CA TYR A 141 0.83 -0.06 -8.52
C TYR A 141 1.52 -0.64 -9.76
N ALA A 142 2.16 0.19 -10.60
CA ALA A 142 2.92 -0.30 -11.74
C ALA A 142 4.11 -1.19 -11.31
N SER A 143 4.80 -0.84 -10.21
CA SER A 143 5.86 -1.67 -9.64
C SER A 143 5.33 -2.99 -9.09
N LYS A 144 4.21 -2.94 -8.33
CA LYS A 144 3.56 -4.15 -7.80
C LYS A 144 3.03 -5.07 -8.90
N LEU A 145 2.56 -4.49 -10.01
CA LEU A 145 2.20 -5.27 -11.19
C LEU A 145 3.42 -5.98 -11.75
N MET A 146 4.54 -5.29 -11.91
CA MET A 146 5.77 -5.90 -12.43
C MET A 146 6.30 -7.01 -11.52
N ASP A 147 6.23 -6.85 -10.18
CA ASP A 147 6.58 -7.89 -9.23
C ASP A 147 5.77 -9.17 -9.49
N GLY A 148 4.45 -9.06 -9.56
CA GLY A 148 3.60 -10.23 -9.80
C GLY A 148 3.72 -10.81 -11.23
N VAL A 149 3.97 -9.98 -12.24
CA VAL A 149 4.30 -10.48 -13.61
C VAL A 149 5.54 -11.35 -13.57
N ILE A 150 6.60 -10.91 -12.89
CA ILE A 150 7.86 -11.64 -12.77
C ILE A 150 7.66 -12.97 -12.03
N GLU A 151 6.84 -13.01 -10.99
CA GLU A 151 6.49 -14.25 -10.29
C GLU A 151 5.78 -15.23 -11.21
N ILE A 152 4.75 -14.79 -11.95
CA ILE A 152 4.03 -15.62 -12.93
C ILE A 152 4.98 -16.17 -14.00
N LEU A 153 5.89 -15.33 -14.52
CA LEU A 153 6.84 -15.76 -15.55
C LEU A 153 7.85 -16.78 -15.03
N ARG A 154 8.29 -16.68 -13.77
CA ARG A 154 9.14 -17.67 -13.12
C ARG A 154 8.43 -19.01 -12.92
N GLU A 155 7.18 -18.97 -12.45
CA GLU A 155 6.37 -20.17 -12.24
C GLU A 155 6.08 -20.91 -13.55
N THR A 156 6.06 -20.19 -14.67
CA THR A 156 5.79 -20.74 -16.02
C THR A 156 7.04 -20.93 -16.88
N ASP A 157 8.24 -20.72 -16.29
CA ASP A 157 9.55 -20.84 -16.97
C ASP A 157 9.65 -19.99 -18.25
N ARG A 158 9.00 -18.81 -18.25
CA ARG A 158 9.02 -17.84 -19.34
C ARG A 158 10.02 -16.72 -19.07
N LYS A 159 10.55 -16.14 -20.15
CA LYS A 159 11.44 -14.97 -20.11
C LYS A 159 10.67 -13.69 -20.38
N ILE A 160 11.25 -12.54 -20.01
CA ILE A 160 10.68 -11.22 -20.26
C ILE A 160 11.56 -10.40 -21.20
N MET A 161 10.92 -9.73 -22.16
CA MET A 161 11.52 -8.69 -23.00
C MET A 161 10.77 -7.38 -22.75
N PRO A 162 11.32 -6.48 -21.89
CA PRO A 162 10.65 -5.24 -21.54
C PRO A 162 10.90 -4.16 -22.61
N LEU A 163 9.94 -3.92 -23.50
CA LEU A 163 9.97 -2.84 -24.49
C LEU A 163 9.41 -1.52 -23.93
N CYS A 164 8.52 -1.58 -22.94
CA CYS A 164 8.03 -0.40 -22.25
C CYS A 164 9.18 0.29 -21.48
N PRO A 165 9.38 1.62 -21.62
CA PRO A 165 10.42 2.34 -20.89
C PRO A 165 10.36 2.16 -19.37
N PHE A 166 9.14 2.11 -18.80
CA PHE A 166 8.94 1.84 -17.38
C PHE A 166 9.40 0.43 -17.01
N ALA A 167 8.94 -0.60 -17.76
CA ALA A 167 9.32 -2.00 -17.50
C ALA A 167 10.83 -2.20 -17.64
N ALA A 168 11.47 -1.59 -18.66
CA ALA A 168 12.91 -1.65 -18.85
C ALA A 168 13.67 -0.98 -17.69
N SER A 169 13.20 0.17 -17.21
CA SER A 169 13.78 0.84 -16.02
C SER A 169 13.61 -0.01 -14.78
N TYR A 170 12.41 -0.56 -14.57
CA TYR A 170 12.11 -1.43 -13.45
C TYR A 170 13.07 -2.64 -13.39
N MET A 171 13.27 -3.35 -14.52
CA MET A 171 14.19 -4.49 -14.59
C MET A 171 15.64 -4.09 -14.33
N ARG A 172 16.09 -2.93 -14.81
CA ARG A 172 17.45 -2.40 -14.56
C ARG A 172 17.65 -2.07 -13.07
N ASP A 173 16.64 -1.46 -12.45
CA ASP A 173 16.70 -0.98 -11.06
C ASP A 173 16.49 -2.12 -10.05
N ASN A 174 16.08 -3.30 -10.52
CA ASN A 174 15.86 -4.52 -9.75
C ASN A 174 16.71 -5.69 -10.26
N PRO A 175 18.04 -5.71 -9.99
CA PRO A 175 18.97 -6.69 -10.55
C PRO A 175 18.66 -8.14 -10.14
N GLN A 176 17.91 -8.37 -9.06
CA GLN A 176 17.43 -9.70 -8.64
C GLN A 176 16.46 -10.35 -9.63
N HIS A 177 15.98 -9.63 -10.64
CA HIS A 177 15.07 -10.13 -11.67
C HIS A 177 15.73 -10.31 -13.04
N GLN A 178 17.05 -10.12 -13.15
CA GLN A 178 17.77 -10.26 -14.42
C GLN A 178 17.88 -11.72 -14.89
N ASP A 179 17.62 -12.67 -14.02
CA ASP A 179 17.59 -14.10 -14.32
C ASP A 179 16.53 -14.49 -15.37
N ILE A 180 15.45 -13.70 -15.49
CA ILE A 180 14.35 -13.94 -16.44
C ILE A 180 14.38 -13.03 -17.68
N LEU A 181 15.38 -12.16 -17.84
CA LEU A 181 15.55 -11.39 -19.06
C LEU A 181 15.87 -12.30 -20.27
N ALA A 182 15.24 -12.00 -21.43
CA ALA A 182 15.47 -12.70 -22.68
C ALA A 182 16.71 -12.16 -23.39
#